data_e163cbd0f1e8c284302923cb4bc5f715
#
_entry.id   e163cbd0f1e8c284302923cb4bc5f715
#
_cell.length_a   1.000
_cell.length_b   1.000
_cell.length_c   1.000
_cell.angle_alpha   90.00
_cell.angle_beta   90.00
_cell.angle_gamma   90.00
#
_symmetry.space_group_name_H-M   'P 1'
#
loop_
_entity.id
_entity.type
_entity.pdbx_description
1 polymer ?
#
loop_
_entity_poly.entity_id
_entity_poly.type
_entity_poly.pdbx_seq_one_letter_code
_entity_poly.pdbx_strand_id
1 'polypeptide(L)'
;YVKGAPEIVLSACSDIADPLSREGVARKLADYQSRAMRTLGFAYGIVPDDIGDAISGGVVNPRVRLTFIGVCAISDPIRSEVPDAIRQTLSSGIAVKIVTGDTPGTAKEIGRQIGLWDQNDVDSALISGPEWAALTDDEALVRSREIKIMSRARPTDKSRLVDMLQRNGEVVAVTGDGTNDAPALNAAQVGLSMGDGTAVAKEASDITIMDNSFGSISKAVMWGRSLYQNIQRFILFQLTVNLVACIIVVIGAFTGTESPLTVTQMLWVNL
;
A
#
# COMPACT_ATOMS: atom_id res chain seq x y z
N TYR A 1 14.49 27.31 24.36
CA TYR A 1 14.18 25.91 24.07
C TYR A 1 14.79 25.52 22.73
N VAL A 2 15.32 24.28 22.66
CA VAL A 2 15.92 23.68 21.47
C VAL A 2 15.19 22.39 21.15
N LYS A 3 14.89 22.15 19.88
CA LYS A 3 14.36 20.87 19.37
C LYS A 3 15.15 20.44 18.14
N GLY A 4 15.33 19.14 17.97
CA GLY A 4 16.05 18.60 16.81
C GLY A 4 16.21 17.09 16.88
N ALA A 5 17.12 16.54 16.05
CA ALA A 5 17.48 15.13 16.14
C ALA A 5 17.98 14.81 17.55
N PRO A 6 17.43 13.79 18.21
CA PRO A 6 17.72 13.53 19.64
C PRO A 6 19.21 13.34 19.93
N GLU A 7 19.94 12.71 19.00
CA GLU A 7 21.37 12.46 19.11
C GLU A 7 22.15 13.78 19.14
N ILE A 8 21.77 14.72 18.26
CA ILE A 8 22.41 16.03 18.14
C ILE A 8 22.06 16.86 19.36
N VAL A 9 20.79 16.93 19.76
CA VAL A 9 20.35 17.70 20.92
C VAL A 9 21.00 17.16 22.20
N LEU A 10 21.01 15.82 22.37
CA LEU A 10 21.63 15.19 23.56
C LEU A 10 23.13 15.42 23.62
N SER A 11 23.83 15.42 22.47
CA SER A 11 25.27 15.70 22.43
C SER A 11 25.61 17.15 22.76
N ALA A 12 24.71 18.08 22.42
CA ALA A 12 24.87 19.50 22.71
C ALA A 12 24.54 19.88 24.17
N CYS A 13 23.91 18.96 24.93
CA CYS A 13 23.54 19.20 26.32
C CYS A 13 24.66 18.85 27.31
N SER A 14 24.94 19.75 28.23
CA SER A 14 25.83 19.52 29.40
C SER A 14 25.14 18.70 30.48
N ASP A 15 23.83 18.92 30.66
CA ASP A 15 23.04 18.34 31.73
C ASP A 15 21.83 17.58 31.18
N ILE A 16 21.26 16.70 32.02
CA ILE A 16 20.02 15.94 31.70
C ILE A 16 19.08 16.11 32.90
N ALA A 17 17.80 16.38 32.60
CA ALA A 17 16.76 16.52 33.62
C ALA A 17 16.50 15.19 34.34
N ASP A 18 16.43 15.20 35.66
CA ASP A 18 16.03 14.06 36.48
C ASP A 18 14.58 13.60 36.13
N PRO A 19 14.27 12.30 36.12
CA PRO A 19 15.11 11.13 36.48
C PRO A 19 15.87 10.50 35.31
N LEU A 20 16.12 11.21 34.23
CA LEU A 20 16.72 10.67 33.00
C LEU A 20 18.23 10.43 33.16
N SER A 21 18.75 9.45 32.43
CA SER A 21 20.19 9.23 32.25
C SER A 21 20.53 9.11 30.76
N ARG A 22 21.78 9.44 30.37
CA ARG A 22 22.24 9.33 28.96
C ARG A 22 22.05 7.92 28.41
N GLU A 23 22.38 6.91 29.21
CA GLU A 23 22.20 5.50 28.81
C GLU A 23 20.73 5.09 28.68
N GLY A 24 19.88 5.58 29.61
CA GLY A 24 18.42 5.34 29.55
C GLY A 24 17.79 5.98 28.34
N VAL A 25 18.19 7.20 27.99
CA VAL A 25 17.73 7.91 26.78
C VAL A 25 18.20 7.17 25.52
N ALA A 26 19.48 6.79 25.46
CA ALA A 26 20.04 6.07 24.31
C ALA A 26 19.32 4.72 24.06
N ARG A 27 19.02 3.98 25.14
CA ARG A 27 18.29 2.71 25.06
C ARG A 27 16.87 2.89 24.53
N LYS A 28 16.14 3.88 25.07
CA LYS A 28 14.79 4.21 24.58
C LYS A 28 14.80 4.69 23.13
N LEU A 29 15.81 5.48 22.76
CA LEU A 29 15.95 5.97 21.39
C LEU A 29 16.18 4.82 20.42
N ALA A 30 17.05 3.86 20.77
CA ALA A 30 17.26 2.66 19.98
C ALA A 30 15.98 1.83 19.82
N ASP A 31 15.17 1.69 20.89
CA ASP A 31 13.85 1.02 20.81
C ASP A 31 12.89 1.77 19.85
N TYR A 32 12.77 3.09 19.97
CA TYR A 32 11.92 3.86 19.07
C TYR A 32 12.39 3.81 17.61
N GLN A 33 13.69 3.83 17.37
CA GLN A 33 14.27 3.70 16.03
C GLN A 33 14.05 2.30 15.45
N SER A 34 14.17 1.24 16.27
CA SER A 34 13.88 -0.13 15.81
C SER A 34 12.42 -0.33 15.40
N ARG A 35 11.51 0.45 15.99
CA ARG A 35 10.08 0.51 15.66
C ARG A 35 9.76 1.55 14.58
N ALA A 36 10.79 2.08 13.89
CA ALA A 36 10.69 3.07 12.82
C ALA A 36 9.91 4.36 13.19
N MET A 37 9.88 4.71 14.46
CA MET A 37 9.25 5.94 14.93
C MET A 37 10.11 7.15 14.60
N ARG A 38 9.47 8.23 14.19
CA ARG A 38 10.13 9.52 14.04
C ARG A 38 10.41 10.11 15.42
N THR A 39 11.65 10.50 15.72
CA THR A 39 12.04 10.97 17.05
C THR A 39 12.48 12.42 17.04
N LEU A 40 12.09 13.17 18.07
CA LEU A 40 12.52 14.55 18.34
C LEU A 40 13.04 14.66 19.77
N GLY A 41 14.24 15.19 19.91
CA GLY A 41 14.83 15.55 21.20
C GLY A 41 14.53 16.99 21.57
N PHE A 42 14.38 17.25 22.87
CA PHE A 42 14.10 18.56 23.42
C PHE A 42 15.10 18.91 24.53
N ALA A 43 15.54 20.16 24.55
CA ALA A 43 16.37 20.73 25.59
C ALA A 43 15.95 22.17 25.90
N TYR A 44 16.33 22.65 27.07
CA TYR A 44 16.24 24.06 27.45
C TYR A 44 17.57 24.59 27.97
N GLY A 45 17.74 25.87 27.88
CA GLY A 45 18.87 26.57 28.46
C GLY A 45 18.50 27.98 28.89
N ILE A 46 19.21 28.50 29.86
CA ILE A 46 19.08 29.90 30.29
C ILE A 46 20.11 30.68 29.52
N VAL A 47 19.68 31.71 28.81
CA VAL A 47 20.55 32.60 28.05
C VAL A 47 20.98 33.72 28.97
N PRO A 48 22.30 33.94 29.21
CA PRO A 48 22.78 35.08 29.95
C PRO A 48 22.44 36.39 29.23
N ASP A 49 22.12 37.45 30.01
CA ASP A 49 21.69 38.74 29.47
C ASP A 49 22.73 39.44 28.59
N ASP A 50 24.01 39.05 28.76
CA ASP A 50 25.15 39.62 28.02
C ASP A 50 25.48 38.93 26.69
N ILE A 51 24.66 37.93 26.32
CA ILE A 51 24.78 37.20 25.03
C ILE A 51 23.70 37.68 24.06
N GLY A 52 24.09 38.06 22.85
CA GLY A 52 23.17 38.42 21.80
C GLY A 52 22.36 37.20 21.36
N ASP A 53 22.77 36.51 20.29
CA ASP A 53 22.07 35.33 19.82
C ASP A 53 22.51 34.06 20.55
N ALA A 54 21.54 33.36 21.17
CA ALA A 54 21.75 32.07 21.80
C ALA A 54 22.05 30.95 20.80
N ILE A 55 21.55 31.10 19.56
CA ILE A 55 21.74 30.14 18.45
C ILE A 55 22.04 30.96 17.19
N SER A 56 23.14 30.66 16.53
CA SER A 56 23.51 31.26 15.25
C SER A 56 23.89 30.18 14.26
N GLY A 57 23.25 30.19 13.06
CA GLY A 57 23.52 29.21 12.04
C GLY A 57 23.22 27.75 12.44
N GLY A 58 22.30 27.53 13.40
CA GLY A 58 21.99 26.20 13.93
C GLY A 58 22.96 25.69 15.00
N VAL A 59 23.96 26.49 15.40
CA VAL A 59 24.92 26.15 16.45
C VAL A 59 24.57 26.93 17.72
N VAL A 60 24.50 26.21 18.84
CA VAL A 60 24.25 26.81 20.17
C VAL A 60 25.50 27.51 20.64
N ASN A 61 25.33 28.72 21.15
CA ASN A 61 26.45 29.47 21.76
C ASN A 61 27.05 28.66 22.92
N PRO A 62 28.40 28.43 22.95
CA PRO A 62 29.04 27.60 23.98
C PRO A 62 28.84 28.08 25.42
N ARG A 63 28.44 29.36 25.61
CA ARG A 63 28.15 29.95 26.94
C ARG A 63 26.73 29.58 27.44
N VAL A 64 25.85 29.03 26.54
CA VAL A 64 24.53 28.58 26.94
C VAL A 64 24.59 27.11 27.34
N ARG A 65 24.38 26.85 28.62
CA ARG A 65 24.28 25.47 29.12
C ARG A 65 22.89 24.90 28.80
N LEU A 66 22.86 23.82 28.02
CA LEU A 66 21.61 23.11 27.67
C LEU A 66 21.39 21.93 28.62
N THR A 67 20.17 21.80 29.11
CA THR A 67 19.67 20.65 29.86
C THR A 67 18.70 19.87 28.96
N PHE A 68 18.97 18.58 28.75
CA PHE A 68 18.11 17.70 27.96
C PHE A 68 16.84 17.36 28.74
N ILE A 69 15.65 17.55 28.13
CA ILE A 69 14.35 17.34 28.77
C ILE A 69 13.82 15.93 28.45
N GLY A 70 14.01 15.48 27.21
CA GLY A 70 13.47 14.20 26.79
C GLY A 70 13.36 14.01 25.28
N VAL A 71 12.81 12.86 24.89
CA VAL A 71 12.54 12.47 23.51
C VAL A 71 11.03 12.29 23.33
N CYS A 72 10.51 12.85 22.26
CA CYS A 72 9.17 12.54 21.75
C CYS A 72 9.31 11.55 20.58
N ALA A 73 8.62 10.42 20.66
CA ALA A 73 8.51 9.47 19.58
C ALA A 73 7.14 9.66 18.90
N ILE A 74 7.17 9.81 17.58
CA ILE A 74 5.99 10.05 16.76
C ILE A 74 5.81 8.83 15.87
N SER A 75 4.68 8.18 15.96
CA SER A 75 4.28 7.12 15.04
C SER A 75 2.91 7.45 14.47
N ASP A 76 2.72 7.10 13.22
CA ASP A 76 1.39 7.12 12.61
C ASP A 76 0.76 5.73 12.84
N PRO A 77 -0.31 5.62 13.65
CA PRO A 77 -0.89 4.33 13.96
C PRO A 77 -1.60 3.74 12.74
N ILE A 78 -1.40 2.44 12.53
CA ILE A 78 -2.16 1.71 11.52
C ILE A 78 -3.63 1.68 11.94
N ARG A 79 -4.53 1.92 10.99
CA ARG A 79 -5.97 1.79 11.20
C ARG A 79 -6.30 0.35 11.61
N SER A 80 -7.13 0.19 12.63
CA SER A 80 -7.42 -1.10 13.28
C SER A 80 -8.00 -2.16 12.34
N GLU A 81 -8.73 -1.73 11.30
CA GLU A 81 -9.34 -2.62 10.32
C GLU A 81 -8.37 -3.17 9.25
N VAL A 82 -7.20 -2.54 9.06
CA VAL A 82 -6.28 -2.89 7.98
C VAL A 82 -5.70 -4.30 8.10
N PRO A 83 -5.23 -4.78 9.27
CA PRO A 83 -4.68 -6.13 9.39
C PRO A 83 -5.69 -7.22 9.02
N ASP A 84 -6.95 -7.06 9.40
CA ASP A 84 -8.00 -8.02 9.06
C ASP A 84 -8.34 -7.99 7.57
N ALA A 85 -8.41 -6.80 6.97
CA ALA A 85 -8.65 -6.65 5.55
C ALA A 85 -7.51 -7.24 4.70
N ILE A 86 -6.24 -7.04 5.09
CA ILE A 86 -5.08 -7.66 4.44
C ILE A 86 -5.17 -9.18 4.53
N ARG A 87 -5.48 -9.73 5.72
CA ARG A 87 -5.63 -11.18 5.91
C ARG A 87 -6.73 -11.76 5.00
N GLN A 88 -7.89 -11.10 4.91
CA GLN A 88 -8.97 -11.51 4.01
C GLN A 88 -8.55 -11.47 2.54
N THR A 89 -7.82 -10.42 2.14
CA THR A 89 -7.32 -10.26 0.78
C THR A 89 -6.34 -11.38 0.42
N LEU A 90 -5.37 -11.66 1.29
CA LEU A 90 -4.40 -12.75 1.11
C LEU A 90 -5.08 -14.13 1.08
N SER A 91 -6.04 -14.39 1.98
CA SER A 91 -6.80 -15.66 2.00
C SER A 91 -7.68 -15.85 0.75
N SER A 92 -8.01 -14.77 0.08
CA SER A 92 -8.71 -14.77 -1.21
C SER A 92 -7.78 -15.03 -2.40
N GLY A 93 -6.49 -15.33 -2.17
CA GLY A 93 -5.51 -15.61 -3.21
C GLY A 93 -5.01 -14.37 -3.95
N ILE A 94 -5.14 -13.19 -3.35
CA ILE A 94 -4.62 -11.93 -3.92
C ILE A 94 -3.30 -11.61 -3.22
N ALA A 95 -2.22 -11.47 -3.99
CA ALA A 95 -0.94 -11.00 -3.49
C ALA A 95 -1.02 -9.50 -3.19
N VAL A 96 -0.66 -9.12 -1.97
CA VAL A 96 -0.58 -7.71 -1.57
C VAL A 96 0.86 -7.26 -1.59
N LYS A 97 1.13 -6.07 -2.10
CA LYS A 97 2.46 -5.48 -2.15
C LYS A 97 2.40 -4.04 -1.60
N ILE A 98 3.38 -3.67 -0.78
CA ILE A 98 3.55 -2.30 -0.29
C ILE A 98 4.59 -1.60 -1.16
N VAL A 99 4.24 -0.42 -1.69
CA VAL A 99 5.15 0.43 -2.45
C VAL A 99 5.10 1.82 -1.85
N THR A 100 6.18 2.22 -1.17
CA THR A 100 6.23 3.47 -0.40
C THR A 100 7.51 4.25 -0.62
N GLY A 101 7.44 5.57 -0.43
CA GLY A 101 8.61 6.44 -0.36
C GLY A 101 9.39 6.34 0.95
N ASP A 102 8.86 5.65 1.95
CA ASP A 102 9.45 5.49 3.28
C ASP A 102 10.76 4.68 3.26
N THR A 103 11.46 4.72 4.40
CA THR A 103 12.69 3.94 4.58
C THR A 103 12.39 2.44 4.66
N PRO A 104 13.37 1.55 4.33
CA PRO A 104 13.19 0.11 4.43
C PRO A 104 12.73 -0.36 5.81
N GLY A 105 13.29 0.23 6.88
CA GLY A 105 12.92 -0.10 8.26
C GLY A 105 11.47 0.24 8.58
N THR A 106 11.00 1.43 8.18
CA THR A 106 9.60 1.86 8.36
C THR A 106 8.65 0.96 7.58
N ALA A 107 8.96 0.71 6.31
CA ALA A 107 8.12 -0.11 5.43
C ALA A 107 8.01 -1.57 5.91
N LYS A 108 9.12 -2.13 6.41
CA LYS A 108 9.18 -3.48 7.00
C LYS A 108 8.34 -3.56 8.28
N GLU A 109 8.45 -2.55 9.16
CA GLU A 109 7.67 -2.51 10.40
C GLU A 109 6.16 -2.37 10.14
N ILE A 110 5.76 -1.51 9.17
CA ILE A 110 4.37 -1.44 8.72
C ILE A 110 3.92 -2.79 8.19
N GLY A 111 4.71 -3.42 7.32
CA GLY A 111 4.42 -4.74 6.77
C GLY A 111 4.20 -5.80 7.85
N ARG A 112 5.01 -5.76 8.93
CA ARG A 112 4.88 -6.65 10.08
C ARG A 112 3.59 -6.40 10.86
N GLN A 113 3.25 -5.15 11.12
CA GLN A 113 2.06 -4.79 11.89
C GLN A 113 0.75 -5.14 11.17
N ILE A 114 0.72 -5.06 9.82
CA ILE A 114 -0.46 -5.46 9.04
C ILE A 114 -0.49 -6.95 8.69
N GLY A 115 0.51 -7.73 9.09
CA GLY A 115 0.58 -9.17 8.83
C GLY A 115 0.99 -9.54 7.39
N LEU A 116 1.59 -8.62 6.64
CA LEU A 116 2.15 -8.87 5.31
C LEU A 116 3.58 -9.43 5.38
N TRP A 117 4.36 -8.97 6.36
CA TRP A 117 5.74 -9.41 6.60
C TRP A 117 5.81 -10.36 7.79
N ASP A 118 6.39 -11.55 7.58
CA ASP A 118 6.60 -12.58 8.59
C ASP A 118 8.10 -12.73 8.92
N GLN A 119 8.42 -13.41 10.03
CA GLN A 119 9.78 -13.77 10.42
C GLN A 119 10.45 -14.76 9.44
N ASN A 120 9.64 -15.51 8.70
CA ASN A 120 10.10 -16.46 7.68
C ASN A 120 10.38 -15.79 6.33
N ASP A 121 10.02 -14.52 6.17
CA ASP A 121 10.26 -13.81 4.92
C ASP A 121 11.75 -13.52 4.75
N VAL A 122 12.25 -13.87 3.57
CA VAL A 122 13.65 -13.61 3.20
C VAL A 122 13.84 -12.11 2.87
N ASP A 123 15.01 -11.58 3.18
CA ASP A 123 15.31 -10.17 2.91
C ASP A 123 15.14 -9.79 1.43
N SER A 124 15.18 -10.78 0.55
CA SER A 124 14.90 -10.61 -0.87
C SER A 124 13.44 -10.19 -1.18
N ALA A 125 12.49 -10.39 -0.27
CA ALA A 125 11.11 -9.91 -0.45
C ALA A 125 10.95 -8.38 -0.24
N LEU A 126 12.03 -7.69 0.18
CA LEU A 126 12.12 -6.25 0.27
C LEU A 126 13.16 -5.75 -0.74
N ILE A 127 12.82 -4.66 -1.46
CA ILE A 127 13.72 -3.99 -2.37
C ILE A 127 13.60 -2.47 -2.19
N SER A 128 14.68 -1.74 -2.45
CA SER A 128 14.62 -0.28 -2.51
C SER A 128 14.40 0.22 -3.94
N GLY A 129 13.81 1.41 -4.10
CA GLY A 129 13.62 2.04 -5.40
C GLY A 129 14.91 2.16 -6.24
N PRO A 130 16.05 2.59 -5.67
CA PRO A 130 17.33 2.60 -6.39
C PRO A 130 17.80 1.21 -6.87
N GLU A 131 17.66 0.17 -6.03
CA GLU A 131 17.97 -1.21 -6.42
C GLU A 131 17.03 -1.69 -7.53
N TRP A 132 15.72 -1.43 -7.42
CA TRP A 132 14.73 -1.74 -8.44
C TRP A 132 15.03 -1.06 -9.77
N ALA A 133 15.41 0.22 -9.74
CA ALA A 133 15.76 0.98 -10.94
C ALA A 133 17.03 0.49 -11.65
N ALA A 134 17.94 -0.17 -10.92
CA ALA A 134 19.17 -0.73 -11.45
C ALA A 134 18.98 -2.10 -12.14
N LEU A 135 17.84 -2.78 -11.91
CA LEU A 135 17.53 -4.07 -12.54
C LEU A 135 17.28 -3.91 -14.04
N THR A 136 17.74 -4.85 -14.83
CA THR A 136 17.29 -5.04 -16.22
C THR A 136 15.81 -5.43 -16.26
N ASP A 137 15.17 -5.33 -17.41
CA ASP A 137 13.75 -5.70 -17.52
C ASP A 137 13.48 -7.18 -17.26
N ASP A 138 14.39 -8.06 -17.68
CA ASP A 138 14.29 -9.50 -17.42
C ASP A 138 14.41 -9.83 -15.93
N GLU A 139 15.36 -9.20 -15.24
CA GLU A 139 15.53 -9.33 -13.78
C GLU A 139 14.32 -8.77 -13.04
N ALA A 140 13.85 -7.58 -13.45
CA ALA A 140 12.67 -6.94 -12.86
C ALA A 140 11.41 -7.78 -13.05
N LEU A 141 11.26 -8.45 -14.20
CA LEU A 141 10.14 -9.33 -14.49
C LEU A 141 10.08 -10.50 -13.48
N VAL A 142 11.19 -11.19 -13.27
CA VAL A 142 11.29 -12.29 -12.29
C VAL A 142 11.06 -11.75 -10.87
N ARG A 143 11.78 -10.67 -10.56
CA ARG A 143 11.80 -10.09 -9.21
C ARG A 143 10.44 -9.52 -8.77
N SER A 144 9.65 -9.01 -9.72
CA SER A 144 8.33 -8.41 -9.45
C SER A 144 7.37 -9.35 -8.72
N ARG A 145 7.47 -10.67 -8.94
CA ARG A 145 6.62 -11.67 -8.26
C ARG A 145 7.00 -11.85 -6.79
N GLU A 146 8.29 -11.85 -6.48
CA GLU A 146 8.84 -12.15 -5.16
C GLU A 146 8.73 -10.98 -4.18
N ILE A 147 8.78 -9.75 -4.67
CA ILE A 147 8.74 -8.55 -3.85
C ILE A 147 7.41 -8.46 -3.10
N LYS A 148 7.47 -8.30 -1.78
CA LYS A 148 6.34 -7.91 -0.92
C LYS A 148 6.37 -6.41 -0.60
N ILE A 149 7.57 -5.83 -0.46
CA ILE A 149 7.75 -4.44 -0.06
C ILE A 149 8.76 -3.75 -0.96
N MET A 150 8.40 -2.61 -1.53
CA MET A 150 9.30 -1.68 -2.19
C MET A 150 9.36 -0.39 -1.38
N SER A 151 10.54 -0.06 -0.87
CA SER A 151 10.83 1.14 -0.07
C SER A 151 11.50 2.21 -0.92
N ARG A 152 11.46 3.49 -0.49
CA ARG A 152 12.05 4.63 -1.23
C ARG A 152 11.70 4.64 -2.72
N ALA A 153 10.49 4.18 -3.04
CA ALA A 153 9.99 4.11 -4.40
C ALA A 153 9.66 5.51 -4.95
N ARG A 154 10.09 5.76 -6.17
CA ARG A 154 9.66 6.93 -6.96
C ARG A 154 8.38 6.61 -7.73
N PRO A 155 7.65 7.60 -8.22
CA PRO A 155 6.46 7.36 -9.05
C PRO A 155 6.72 6.45 -10.26
N THR A 156 7.87 6.60 -10.90
CA THR A 156 8.31 5.77 -12.03
C THR A 156 8.57 4.31 -11.64
N ASP A 157 9.06 4.07 -10.42
CA ASP A 157 9.32 2.72 -9.92
C ASP A 157 8.00 1.97 -9.67
N LYS A 158 6.96 2.70 -9.18
CA LYS A 158 5.60 2.17 -8.99
C LYS A 158 4.99 1.73 -10.33
N SER A 159 5.03 2.59 -11.34
CA SER A 159 4.48 2.28 -12.67
C SER A 159 5.22 1.12 -13.34
N ARG A 160 6.57 1.06 -13.21
CA ARG A 160 7.36 -0.04 -13.74
C ARG A 160 7.02 -1.36 -13.07
N LEU A 161 6.77 -1.38 -11.74
CA LEU A 161 6.34 -2.60 -11.05
C LEU A 161 5.00 -3.09 -11.59
N VAL A 162 4.05 -2.19 -11.83
CA VAL A 162 2.75 -2.53 -12.44
C VAL A 162 2.95 -3.17 -13.80
N ASP A 163 3.76 -2.55 -14.69
CA ASP A 163 4.05 -3.08 -16.02
C ASP A 163 4.70 -4.48 -15.96
N MET A 164 5.68 -4.70 -15.07
CA MET A 164 6.31 -6.00 -14.91
C MET A 164 5.33 -7.08 -14.43
N LEU A 165 4.44 -6.76 -13.50
CA LEU A 165 3.41 -7.68 -13.04
C LEU A 165 2.41 -8.02 -14.15
N GLN A 166 2.00 -7.03 -14.95
CA GLN A 166 1.09 -7.23 -16.09
C GLN A 166 1.74 -8.10 -17.18
N ARG A 167 3.03 -7.87 -17.50
CA ARG A 167 3.80 -8.72 -18.42
C ARG A 167 3.94 -10.16 -17.92
N ASN A 168 3.90 -10.38 -16.62
CA ASN A 168 3.82 -11.69 -15.99
C ASN A 168 2.43 -12.34 -16.07
N GLY A 169 1.43 -11.68 -16.67
CA GLY A 169 0.06 -12.16 -16.80
C GLY A 169 -0.81 -11.94 -15.56
N GLU A 170 -0.33 -11.14 -14.59
CA GLU A 170 -1.10 -10.81 -13.40
C GLU A 170 -2.10 -9.68 -13.67
N VAL A 171 -3.25 -9.73 -13.02
CA VAL A 171 -4.21 -8.62 -12.98
C VAL A 171 -3.88 -7.74 -11.78
N VAL A 172 -3.50 -6.50 -12.05
CA VAL A 172 -2.97 -5.58 -11.05
C VAL A 172 -4.00 -4.51 -10.70
N ALA A 173 -4.28 -4.39 -9.40
CA ALA A 173 -4.98 -3.25 -8.84
C ALA A 173 -3.98 -2.39 -8.05
N VAL A 174 -4.07 -1.07 -8.18
CA VAL A 174 -3.25 -0.10 -7.45
C VAL A 174 -4.15 0.78 -6.60
N THR A 175 -3.75 1.01 -5.35
CA THR A 175 -4.40 2.02 -4.50
C THR A 175 -3.45 3.18 -4.26
N GLY A 176 -3.97 4.40 -4.30
CA GLY A 176 -3.19 5.61 -4.03
C GLY A 176 -4.09 6.80 -3.74
N ASP A 177 -3.53 7.80 -3.06
CA ASP A 177 -4.22 9.03 -2.67
C ASP A 177 -3.49 10.29 -3.14
N GLY A 178 -2.23 10.14 -3.55
CA GLY A 178 -1.36 11.25 -3.93
C GLY A 178 -1.19 11.44 -5.44
N THR A 179 -0.75 12.62 -5.82
CA THR A 179 -0.37 12.95 -7.22
C THR A 179 0.76 12.02 -7.72
N ASN A 180 1.62 11.56 -6.81
CA ASN A 180 2.72 10.65 -7.13
C ASN A 180 2.26 9.23 -7.49
N ASP A 181 1.01 8.88 -7.19
CA ASP A 181 0.43 7.57 -7.48
C ASP A 181 -0.30 7.54 -8.83
N ALA A 182 -0.65 8.71 -9.37
CA ALA A 182 -1.43 8.83 -10.60
C ALA A 182 -0.86 8.04 -11.79
N PRO A 183 0.46 8.02 -12.06
CA PRO A 183 1.00 7.20 -13.14
C PRO A 183 0.79 5.70 -12.93
N ALA A 184 0.87 5.21 -11.70
CA ALA A 184 0.66 3.80 -11.37
C ALA A 184 -0.83 3.43 -11.37
N LEU A 185 -1.71 4.34 -10.89
CA LEU A 185 -3.17 4.20 -10.95
C LEU A 185 -3.65 4.04 -12.38
N ASN A 186 -3.17 4.90 -13.29
CA ASN A 186 -3.54 4.85 -14.70
C ASN A 186 -2.94 3.66 -15.46
N ALA A 187 -1.77 3.14 -15.02
CA ALA A 187 -1.15 1.97 -15.64
C ALA A 187 -1.78 0.65 -15.22
N ALA A 188 -2.44 0.58 -14.07
CA ALA A 188 -3.08 -0.62 -13.55
C ALA A 188 -4.35 -1.00 -14.33
N GLN A 189 -4.75 -2.27 -14.30
CA GLN A 189 -6.07 -2.67 -14.81
C GLN A 189 -7.22 -2.16 -13.92
N VAL A 190 -6.94 -1.89 -12.64
CA VAL A 190 -7.89 -1.28 -11.72
C VAL A 190 -7.18 -0.25 -10.85
N GLY A 191 -7.37 1.02 -11.14
CA GLY A 191 -6.93 2.13 -10.31
C GLY A 191 -7.96 2.45 -9.22
N LEU A 192 -7.53 2.50 -7.96
CA LEU A 192 -8.37 2.77 -6.79
C LEU A 192 -7.86 4.02 -6.06
N SER A 193 -8.62 5.10 -6.05
CA SER A 193 -8.29 6.29 -5.25
C SER A 193 -9.06 6.33 -3.95
N MET A 194 -8.50 7.01 -2.94
CA MET A 194 -9.21 7.28 -1.69
C MET A 194 -10.09 8.53 -1.82
N GLY A 195 -11.19 8.58 -1.07
CA GLY A 195 -12.13 9.70 -1.07
C GLY A 195 -11.49 11.03 -0.70
N ASP A 196 -10.52 11.01 0.21
CA ASP A 196 -9.73 12.18 0.62
C ASP A 196 -8.49 12.40 -0.27
N GLY A 197 -8.29 11.57 -1.28
CA GLY A 197 -7.17 11.68 -2.21
C GLY A 197 -7.22 12.94 -3.07
N THR A 198 -6.08 13.29 -3.67
CA THR A 198 -5.96 14.44 -4.57
C THR A 198 -6.87 14.30 -5.80
N ALA A 199 -7.28 15.45 -6.39
CA ALA A 199 -8.06 15.45 -7.62
C ALA A 199 -7.37 14.64 -8.74
N VAL A 200 -6.04 14.76 -8.85
CA VAL A 200 -5.23 14.06 -9.84
C VAL A 200 -5.28 12.54 -9.64
N ALA A 201 -5.21 12.06 -8.39
CA ALA A 201 -5.33 10.63 -8.09
C ALA A 201 -6.72 10.09 -8.44
N LYS A 202 -7.77 10.86 -8.13
CA LYS A 202 -9.17 10.50 -8.46
C LYS A 202 -9.40 10.44 -9.97
N GLU A 203 -8.86 11.40 -10.72
CA GLU A 203 -8.99 11.46 -12.18
C GLU A 203 -8.22 10.29 -12.86
N ALA A 204 -7.10 9.87 -12.26
CA ALA A 204 -6.30 8.76 -12.77
C ALA A 204 -6.82 7.37 -12.36
N SER A 205 -7.87 7.29 -11.53
CA SER A 205 -8.42 6.03 -11.01
C SER A 205 -9.75 5.66 -11.66
N ASP A 206 -10.04 4.35 -11.70
CA ASP A 206 -11.33 3.81 -12.19
C ASP A 206 -12.41 3.87 -11.09
N ILE A 207 -12.01 3.76 -9.82
CA ILE A 207 -12.91 3.67 -8.67
C ILE A 207 -12.40 4.56 -7.55
N THR A 208 -13.29 5.33 -6.91
CA THR A 208 -12.98 6.12 -5.72
C THR A 208 -13.64 5.48 -4.48
N ILE A 209 -12.83 5.18 -3.46
CA ILE A 209 -13.27 4.60 -2.19
C ILE A 209 -13.67 5.73 -1.24
N MET A 210 -14.97 6.00 -1.14
CA MET A 210 -15.51 7.19 -0.45
C MET A 210 -15.28 7.20 1.06
N ASP A 211 -15.20 6.03 1.70
CA ASP A 211 -14.99 5.88 3.15
C ASP A 211 -13.51 5.77 3.55
N ASN A 212 -12.59 5.88 2.60
CA ASN A 212 -11.14 5.77 2.79
C ASN A 212 -10.70 4.46 3.49
N SER A 213 -11.52 3.42 3.46
CA SER A 213 -11.27 2.15 4.13
C SER A 213 -10.68 1.11 3.19
N PHE A 214 -9.54 0.54 3.55
CA PHE A 214 -8.99 -0.62 2.84
C PHE A 214 -9.91 -1.85 2.93
N GLY A 215 -10.70 -1.95 4.00
CA GLY A 215 -11.72 -2.99 4.15
C GLY A 215 -12.79 -2.95 3.06
N SER A 216 -13.14 -1.77 2.57
CA SER A 216 -14.08 -1.61 1.46
C SER A 216 -13.53 -2.12 0.13
N ILE A 217 -12.21 -2.02 -0.09
CA ILE A 217 -11.54 -2.63 -1.26
C ILE A 217 -11.69 -4.17 -1.20
N SER A 218 -11.40 -4.79 -0.05
CA SER A 218 -11.57 -6.24 0.13
C SER A 218 -12.99 -6.69 -0.14
N LYS A 219 -14.00 -5.95 0.35
CA LYS A 219 -15.41 -6.21 0.07
C LYS A 219 -15.76 -6.05 -1.42
N ALA A 220 -15.25 -5.00 -2.07
CA ALA A 220 -15.48 -4.77 -3.50
C ALA A 220 -14.95 -5.93 -4.35
N VAL A 221 -13.77 -6.45 -4.04
CA VAL A 221 -13.20 -7.63 -4.70
C VAL A 221 -14.10 -8.86 -4.50
N MET A 222 -14.57 -9.10 -3.28
CA MET A 222 -15.47 -10.22 -2.98
C MET A 222 -16.78 -10.12 -3.76
N TRP A 223 -17.41 -8.96 -3.79
CA TRP A 223 -18.63 -8.71 -4.55
C TRP A 223 -18.40 -8.83 -6.06
N GLY A 224 -17.31 -8.30 -6.58
CA GLY A 224 -16.92 -8.41 -7.98
C GLY A 224 -16.76 -9.85 -8.42
N ARG A 225 -16.12 -10.70 -7.61
CA ARG A 225 -16.00 -12.14 -7.88
C ARG A 225 -17.34 -12.85 -7.87
N SER A 226 -18.22 -12.52 -6.93
CA SER A 226 -19.58 -13.08 -6.88
C SER A 226 -20.39 -12.67 -8.12
N LEU A 227 -20.33 -11.40 -8.50
CA LEU A 227 -20.99 -10.90 -9.71
C LEU A 227 -20.47 -11.59 -10.97
N TYR A 228 -19.15 -11.73 -11.11
CA TYR A 228 -18.55 -12.43 -12.24
C TYR A 228 -19.03 -13.90 -12.34
N GLN A 229 -19.07 -14.61 -11.21
CA GLN A 229 -19.59 -15.99 -11.18
C GLN A 229 -21.07 -16.05 -11.59
N ASN A 230 -21.88 -15.09 -11.18
CA ASN A 230 -23.30 -15.04 -11.55
C ASN A 230 -23.46 -14.77 -13.05
N ILE A 231 -22.68 -13.83 -13.61
CA ILE A 231 -22.66 -13.55 -15.06
C ILE A 231 -22.23 -14.81 -15.82
N GLN A 232 -21.18 -15.48 -15.38
CA GLN A 232 -20.68 -16.69 -16.02
C GLN A 232 -21.73 -17.82 -16.04
N ARG A 233 -22.42 -18.03 -14.91
CA ARG A 233 -23.51 -19.02 -14.83
C ARG A 233 -24.68 -18.65 -15.73
N PHE A 234 -25.07 -17.39 -15.79
CA PHE A 234 -26.11 -16.89 -16.66
C PHE A 234 -25.77 -17.11 -18.13
N ILE A 235 -24.55 -16.74 -18.55
CA ILE A 235 -24.10 -16.95 -19.93
C ILE A 235 -24.11 -18.45 -20.31
N LEU A 236 -23.56 -19.30 -19.42
CA LEU A 236 -23.57 -20.76 -19.67
C LEU A 236 -24.96 -21.32 -19.78
N PHE A 237 -25.89 -20.91 -18.91
CA PHE A 237 -27.29 -21.30 -18.99
C PHE A 237 -27.89 -20.86 -20.31
N GLN A 238 -27.76 -19.61 -20.70
CA GLN A 238 -28.32 -19.05 -21.93
C GLN A 238 -27.75 -19.73 -23.19
N LEU A 239 -26.43 -19.97 -23.22
CA LEU A 239 -25.79 -20.69 -24.33
C LEU A 239 -26.30 -22.14 -24.43
N THR A 240 -26.46 -22.83 -23.27
CA THR A 240 -26.97 -24.21 -23.24
C THR A 240 -28.38 -24.26 -23.78
N VAL A 241 -29.26 -23.36 -23.36
CA VAL A 241 -30.66 -23.29 -23.85
C VAL A 241 -30.70 -23.06 -25.34
N ASN A 242 -29.91 -22.10 -25.85
CA ASN A 242 -29.87 -21.82 -27.29
C ASN A 242 -29.30 -22.99 -28.10
N LEU A 243 -28.25 -23.66 -27.58
CA LEU A 243 -27.68 -24.83 -28.25
C LEU A 243 -28.70 -25.99 -28.34
N VAL A 244 -29.43 -26.26 -27.24
CA VAL A 244 -30.48 -27.29 -27.20
C VAL A 244 -31.60 -26.95 -28.19
N ALA A 245 -32.05 -25.70 -28.24
CA ALA A 245 -33.05 -25.26 -29.21
C ALA A 245 -32.59 -25.47 -30.65
N CYS A 246 -31.37 -25.10 -30.99
CA CYS A 246 -30.78 -25.35 -32.31
C CYS A 246 -30.70 -26.83 -32.63
N ILE A 247 -30.26 -27.68 -31.71
CA ILE A 247 -30.20 -29.14 -31.94
C ILE A 247 -31.57 -29.73 -32.20
N ILE A 248 -32.60 -29.33 -31.44
CA ILE A 248 -33.98 -29.80 -31.63
C ILE A 248 -34.48 -29.42 -33.02
N VAL A 249 -34.25 -28.20 -33.49
CA VAL A 249 -34.66 -27.75 -34.83
C VAL A 249 -33.92 -28.53 -35.91
N VAL A 250 -32.62 -28.76 -35.76
CA VAL A 250 -31.81 -29.53 -36.72
C VAL A 250 -32.32 -30.98 -36.81
N ILE A 251 -32.57 -31.65 -35.67
CA ILE A 251 -33.11 -33.01 -35.62
C ILE A 251 -34.47 -33.05 -36.29
N GLY A 252 -35.38 -32.08 -36.04
CA GLY A 252 -36.69 -31.99 -36.68
C GLY A 252 -36.60 -31.88 -38.21
N ALA A 253 -35.64 -31.08 -38.70
CA ALA A 253 -35.39 -30.94 -40.13
C ALA A 253 -34.93 -32.26 -40.80
N PHE A 254 -34.11 -33.04 -40.15
CA PHE A 254 -33.65 -34.35 -40.65
C PHE A 254 -34.72 -35.45 -40.57
N THR A 255 -35.61 -35.40 -39.60
CA THR A 255 -36.68 -36.39 -39.44
C THR A 255 -37.90 -36.08 -40.28
N GLY A 256 -37.93 -34.96 -41.01
CA GLY A 256 -39.04 -34.57 -41.88
C GLY A 256 -40.31 -34.17 -41.13
N THR A 257 -40.20 -33.86 -39.82
CA THR A 257 -41.32 -33.39 -39.01
C THR A 257 -41.47 -31.86 -39.15
N GLU A 258 -42.70 -31.36 -39.03
CA GLU A 258 -42.94 -29.91 -38.92
C GLU A 258 -42.09 -29.34 -37.79
N SER A 259 -41.70 -28.06 -37.90
CA SER A 259 -40.80 -27.39 -36.94
C SER A 259 -41.18 -27.71 -35.48
N PRO A 260 -40.33 -28.41 -34.72
CA PRO A 260 -40.67 -28.87 -33.36
C PRO A 260 -40.79 -27.72 -32.36
N LEU A 261 -40.31 -26.53 -32.72
CA LEU A 261 -40.43 -25.30 -31.94
C LEU A 261 -41.05 -24.20 -32.82
N THR A 262 -42.15 -23.63 -32.37
CA THR A 262 -42.73 -22.44 -32.99
C THR A 262 -41.92 -21.21 -32.63
N VAL A 263 -41.99 -20.14 -33.42
CA VAL A 263 -41.30 -18.85 -33.16
C VAL A 263 -41.67 -18.30 -31.78
N THR A 264 -42.93 -18.43 -31.37
CA THR A 264 -43.40 -18.00 -30.05
C THR A 264 -42.74 -18.79 -28.91
N GLN A 265 -42.59 -20.13 -29.10
CA GLN A 265 -41.89 -20.96 -28.09
C GLN A 265 -40.41 -20.64 -28.00
N MET A 266 -39.73 -20.34 -29.13
CA MET A 266 -38.34 -19.89 -29.13
C MET A 266 -38.17 -18.55 -28.38
N LEU A 267 -39.10 -17.62 -28.53
CA LEU A 267 -39.10 -16.36 -27.79
C LEU A 267 -39.28 -16.61 -26.29
N TRP A 268 -40.17 -17.48 -25.88
CA TRP A 268 -40.40 -17.82 -24.47
C TRP A 268 -39.19 -18.50 -23.81
N VAL A 269 -38.43 -19.28 -24.55
CA VAL A 269 -37.22 -19.97 -24.06
C VAL A 269 -36.07 -18.98 -23.85
N ASN A 270 -36.06 -17.84 -24.58
CA ASN A 270 -35.00 -16.83 -24.49
C ASN A 270 -35.32 -15.66 -23.53
N LEU A 271 -36.58 -15.56 -23.08
CA LEU A 271 -37.01 -14.59 -22.07
C LEU A 271 -36.79 -15.15 -20.65
#